data_cb860b97e0f2a4f75df7cd921c2c334e
#
_entry.id   cb860b97e0f2a4f75df7cd921c2c334e
#
_cell.length_a   1.000
_cell.length_b   1.000
_cell.length_c   1.000
_cell.angle_alpha   90.00
_cell.angle_beta   90.00
_cell.angle_gamma   90.00
#
_symmetry.space_group_name_H-M   'P 1'
#
loop_
_entity.id
_entity.type
_entity.pdbx_description
1 polymer ?
#
loop_
_entity_poly.entity_id
_entity_poly.type
_entity_poly.pdbx_seq_one_letter_code
_entity_poly.pdbx_strand_id
1 'polypeptide(L)'
;MLVSGPSAIFEAVHRSLEGMAADLWYLGEREDLAAALKIFGNSMLFAMTGGIADILAMAKNLGVAPEDAISVFSRFNAAGALSARAQKIAHGDFSASFELTMARKDMRLMLDAAGDQPLVALPAIARRMDEAIANGHGKDDLGAIAAASLPEKR
;
A
#
# COMPACT_ATOMS: atom_id res chain seq x y z
N MET A 1 3.27 -13.05 16.09
CA MET A 1 2.34 -14.11 15.58
C MET A 1 0.93 -13.57 15.60
N LEU A 2 0.14 -13.79 14.54
CA LEU A 2 -1.29 -13.45 14.50
C LEU A 2 -2.11 -14.69 14.86
N VAL A 3 -3.09 -14.53 15.74
CA VAL A 3 -3.97 -15.63 16.18
C VAL A 3 -5.40 -15.15 16.20
N SER A 4 -6.33 -15.97 15.72
CA SER A 4 -7.77 -15.73 15.82
C SER A 4 -8.52 -17.05 16.03
N GLY A 5 -9.70 -16.97 16.65
CA GLY A 5 -10.53 -18.12 16.98
C GLY A 5 -11.17 -17.99 18.37
N PRO A 6 -11.93 -19.00 18.83
CA PRO A 6 -12.64 -18.93 20.11
C PRO A 6 -11.73 -18.55 21.28
N SER A 7 -12.14 -17.55 22.06
CA SER A 7 -11.35 -16.99 23.19
C SER A 7 -10.97 -18.07 24.21
N ALA A 8 -11.88 -19.01 24.51
CA ALA A 8 -11.60 -20.10 25.43
C ALA A 8 -10.46 -21.03 24.97
N ILE A 9 -10.34 -21.25 23.66
CA ILE A 9 -9.22 -22.04 23.10
C ILE A 9 -7.94 -21.21 23.16
N PHE A 10 -8.00 -19.93 22.80
CA PHE A 10 -6.83 -19.03 22.89
C PHE A 10 -6.26 -19.01 24.32
N GLU A 11 -7.10 -18.79 25.34
CA GLU A 11 -6.70 -18.78 26.75
C GLU A 11 -6.03 -20.11 27.19
N ALA A 12 -6.49 -21.22 26.66
CA ALA A 12 -5.90 -22.53 27.00
C ALA A 12 -4.50 -22.74 26.42
N VAL A 13 -4.17 -22.07 25.30
CA VAL A 13 -2.91 -22.32 24.56
C VAL A 13 -1.96 -21.11 24.53
N HIS A 14 -2.39 -19.91 24.98
CA HIS A 14 -1.64 -18.67 24.75
C HIS A 14 -0.23 -18.71 25.36
N ARG A 15 -0.04 -19.31 26.56
CA ARG A 15 1.29 -19.48 27.18
C ARG A 15 2.26 -20.27 26.30
N SER A 16 1.76 -21.30 25.63
CA SER A 16 2.57 -22.08 24.70
C SER A 16 2.94 -21.27 23.45
N LEU A 17 2.00 -20.44 22.97
CA LEU A 17 2.21 -19.57 21.81
C LEU A 17 3.18 -18.42 22.13
N GLU A 18 3.13 -17.84 23.32
CA GLU A 18 4.10 -16.81 23.77
C GLU A 18 5.54 -17.35 23.78
N GLY A 19 5.72 -18.62 24.13
CA GLY A 19 7.03 -19.26 24.04
C GLY A 19 7.57 -19.44 22.61
N MET A 20 6.72 -19.30 21.61
CA MET A 20 7.05 -19.50 20.19
C MET A 20 7.21 -18.18 19.40
N ALA A 21 6.78 -17.03 19.94
CA ALA A 21 6.75 -15.75 19.24
C ALA A 21 7.05 -14.60 20.18
N ALA A 22 7.94 -13.70 19.73
CA ALA A 22 8.29 -12.50 20.49
C ALA A 22 7.13 -11.50 20.62
N ASP A 23 6.16 -11.55 19.72
CA ASP A 23 4.94 -10.75 19.71
C ASP A 23 3.76 -11.62 19.31
N LEU A 24 2.73 -11.64 20.14
CA LEU A 24 1.52 -12.42 20.00
C LEU A 24 0.31 -11.49 19.96
N TRP A 25 -0.37 -11.43 18.81
CA TRP A 25 -1.54 -10.59 18.63
C TRP A 25 -2.80 -11.42 18.44
N TYR A 26 -3.65 -11.46 19.48
CA TYR A 26 -4.97 -12.07 19.40
C TYR A 26 -5.96 -11.09 18.75
N LEU A 27 -6.61 -11.54 17.68
CA LEU A 27 -7.47 -10.74 16.81
C LEU A 27 -8.97 -10.93 17.07
N GLY A 28 -9.33 -11.73 18.07
CA GLY A 28 -10.71 -12.03 18.41
C GLY A 28 -11.22 -13.35 17.82
N GLU A 29 -12.53 -13.56 17.96
CA GLU A 29 -13.17 -14.87 17.76
C GLU A 29 -13.38 -15.27 16.29
N ARG A 30 -13.26 -14.34 15.36
CA ARG A 30 -13.43 -14.64 13.93
C ARG A 30 -12.23 -15.47 13.43
N GLU A 31 -12.45 -16.75 13.16
CA GLU A 31 -11.42 -17.77 12.91
C GLU A 31 -10.49 -17.45 11.71
N ASP A 32 -11.03 -16.86 10.62
CA ASP A 32 -10.29 -16.55 9.40
C ASP A 32 -9.48 -15.25 9.45
N LEU A 33 -9.62 -14.45 10.51
CA LEU A 33 -9.10 -13.08 10.56
C LEU A 33 -7.56 -13.03 10.56
N ALA A 34 -6.90 -13.95 11.27
CA ALA A 34 -5.45 -14.03 11.30
C ALA A 34 -4.86 -14.32 9.90
N ALA A 35 -5.49 -15.24 9.16
CA ALA A 35 -5.09 -15.55 7.80
C ALA A 35 -5.34 -14.37 6.85
N ALA A 36 -6.48 -13.70 6.96
CA ALA A 36 -6.82 -12.53 6.17
C ALA A 36 -5.80 -11.39 6.38
N LEU A 37 -5.50 -11.05 7.64
CA LEU A 37 -4.53 -9.97 7.95
C LEU A 37 -3.11 -10.32 7.49
N LYS A 38 -2.71 -11.59 7.53
CA LYS A 38 -1.43 -12.02 6.95
C LYS A 38 -1.38 -11.77 5.44
N ILE A 39 -2.45 -12.09 4.72
CA ILE A 39 -2.54 -11.86 3.26
C ILE A 39 -2.48 -10.35 2.97
N PHE A 40 -3.17 -9.51 3.74
CA PHE A 40 -3.13 -8.05 3.56
C PHE A 40 -1.71 -7.49 3.78
N GLY A 41 -1.00 -7.95 4.82
CA GLY A 41 0.39 -7.57 5.04
C GLY A 41 1.32 -7.98 3.90
N ASN A 42 1.17 -9.21 3.40
CA ASN A 42 1.96 -9.70 2.28
C ASN A 42 1.64 -8.94 0.97
N SER A 43 0.38 -8.58 0.73
CA SER A 43 0.01 -7.80 -0.47
C SER A 43 0.68 -6.43 -0.48
N MET A 44 0.79 -5.78 0.69
CA MET A 44 1.54 -4.52 0.80
C MET A 44 3.04 -4.71 0.54
N LEU A 45 3.64 -5.79 1.08
CA LEU A 45 5.05 -6.11 0.81
C LEU A 45 5.32 -6.31 -0.69
N PHE A 46 4.42 -6.99 -1.41
CA PHE A 46 4.55 -7.18 -2.86
C PHE A 46 4.39 -5.87 -3.62
N ALA A 47 3.44 -5.03 -3.23
CA ALA A 47 3.25 -3.71 -3.84
C ALA A 47 4.49 -2.82 -3.65
N MET A 48 5.08 -2.80 -2.45
CA MET A 48 6.32 -2.07 -2.19
C MET A 48 7.49 -2.61 -3.01
N THR A 49 7.63 -3.93 -3.13
CA THR A 49 8.68 -4.56 -3.94
C THR A 49 8.51 -4.21 -5.41
N GLY A 50 7.29 -4.21 -5.93
CA GLY A 50 7.00 -3.76 -7.29
C GLY A 50 7.36 -2.29 -7.51
N GLY A 51 7.05 -1.43 -6.54
CA GLY A 51 7.45 -0.02 -6.58
C GLY A 51 8.96 0.19 -6.60
N ILE A 52 9.72 -0.60 -5.82
CA ILE A 52 11.19 -0.56 -5.85
C ILE A 52 11.71 -1.00 -7.23
N ALA A 53 11.14 -2.04 -7.83
CA ALA A 53 11.52 -2.48 -9.16
C ALA A 53 11.31 -1.37 -10.20
N ASP A 54 10.20 -0.64 -10.13
CA ASP A 54 9.92 0.49 -11.04
C ASP A 54 10.90 1.66 -10.83
N ILE A 55 11.29 1.95 -9.59
CA ILE A 55 12.34 2.96 -9.29
C ILE A 55 13.67 2.58 -9.94
N LEU A 56 14.07 1.31 -9.82
CA LEU A 56 15.32 0.82 -10.42
C LEU A 56 15.24 0.82 -11.95
N ALA A 57 14.07 0.57 -12.54
CA ALA A 57 13.85 0.68 -13.97
C ALA A 57 14.01 2.12 -14.47
N MET A 58 13.42 3.10 -13.77
CA MET A 58 13.62 4.52 -14.05
C MET A 58 15.10 4.93 -13.89
N ALA A 59 15.74 4.53 -12.79
CA ALA A 59 17.14 4.80 -12.52
C ALA A 59 18.05 4.29 -13.65
N LYS A 60 17.79 3.07 -14.12
CA LYS A 60 18.55 2.47 -15.24
C LYS A 60 18.41 3.31 -16.51
N ASN A 61 17.20 3.76 -16.86
CA ASN A 61 16.99 4.58 -18.06
C ASN A 61 17.63 5.95 -17.94
N LEU A 62 17.65 6.52 -16.74
CA LEU A 62 18.24 7.84 -16.44
C LEU A 62 19.76 7.79 -16.18
N GLY A 63 20.38 6.61 -16.19
CA GLY A 63 21.82 6.45 -15.89
C GLY A 63 22.18 6.73 -14.43
N VAL A 64 21.24 6.56 -13.49
CA VAL A 64 21.45 6.71 -12.05
C VAL A 64 21.86 5.36 -11.46
N ALA A 65 22.89 5.34 -10.61
CA ALA A 65 23.32 4.10 -9.94
C ALA A 65 22.19 3.58 -9.01
N PRO A 66 21.99 2.25 -8.90
CA PRO A 66 20.95 1.67 -8.06
C PRO A 66 21.01 2.15 -6.61
N GLU A 67 22.20 2.23 -6.04
CA GLU A 67 22.44 2.66 -4.67
C GLU A 67 22.02 4.13 -4.45
N ASP A 68 22.27 4.99 -5.42
CA ASP A 68 21.85 6.40 -5.38
C ASP A 68 20.34 6.51 -5.48
N ALA A 69 19.71 5.73 -6.36
CA ALA A 69 18.25 5.74 -6.53
C ALA A 69 17.51 5.35 -5.24
N ILE A 70 17.98 4.31 -4.53
CA ILE A 70 17.34 3.88 -3.27
C ILE A 70 17.74 4.75 -2.07
N SER A 71 18.78 5.58 -2.17
CA SER A 71 19.23 6.45 -1.09
C SER A 71 18.17 7.46 -0.65
N VAL A 72 17.20 7.79 -1.52
CA VAL A 72 16.05 8.64 -1.21
C VAL A 72 15.28 8.15 0.02
N PHE A 73 15.21 6.84 0.25
CA PHE A 73 14.49 6.26 1.39
C PHE A 73 15.15 6.53 2.75
N SER A 74 16.42 6.97 2.77
CA SER A 74 17.07 7.43 4.01
C SER A 74 16.53 8.79 4.48
N ARG A 75 15.92 9.56 3.60
CA ARG A 75 15.39 10.89 3.87
C ARG A 75 13.86 10.98 3.73
N PHE A 76 13.28 10.18 2.87
CA PHE A 76 11.85 10.14 2.61
C PHE A 76 11.23 8.92 3.31
N ASN A 77 10.50 9.16 4.40
CA ASN A 77 9.80 8.12 5.15
C ASN A 77 8.42 7.83 4.53
N ALA A 78 8.39 7.01 3.49
CA ALA A 78 7.15 6.58 2.85
C ALA A 78 6.22 5.81 3.82
N ALA A 79 6.80 5.03 4.74
CA ALA A 79 6.02 4.26 5.72
C ALA A 79 5.27 5.15 6.71
N GLY A 80 5.85 6.31 7.09
CA GLY A 80 5.18 7.28 7.96
C GLY A 80 3.91 7.87 7.34
N ALA A 81 3.92 8.10 6.03
CA ALA A 81 2.74 8.59 5.30
C ALA A 81 1.67 7.51 5.09
N LEU A 82 2.04 6.23 5.08
CA LEU A 82 1.15 5.12 4.78
C LEU A 82 0.02 4.99 5.80
N SER A 83 0.34 5.01 7.10
CA SER A 83 -0.66 4.80 8.16
C SER A 83 -1.73 5.89 8.16
N ALA A 84 -1.34 7.15 8.07
CA ALA A 84 -2.27 8.28 8.03
C ALA A 84 -3.17 8.22 6.77
N ARG A 85 -2.59 7.92 5.60
CA ARG A 85 -3.35 7.76 4.36
C ARG A 85 -4.30 6.57 4.41
N ALA A 86 -3.86 5.43 4.94
CA ALA A 86 -4.71 4.25 5.10
C ALA A 86 -5.92 4.52 5.97
N GLN A 87 -5.77 5.27 7.08
CA GLN A 87 -6.89 5.68 7.93
C GLN A 87 -7.89 6.56 7.18
N LYS A 88 -7.43 7.59 6.46
CA LYS A 88 -8.30 8.44 5.64
C LYS A 88 -9.08 7.61 4.62
N ILE A 89 -8.40 6.76 3.85
CA ILE A 89 -9.03 5.88 2.87
C ILE A 89 -10.08 4.97 3.53
N ALA A 90 -9.75 4.30 4.63
CA ALA A 90 -10.67 3.40 5.32
C ALA A 90 -11.95 4.08 5.80
N HIS A 91 -11.89 5.39 6.11
CA HIS A 91 -13.05 6.20 6.48
C HIS A 91 -13.76 6.86 5.28
N GLY A 92 -13.25 6.66 4.05
CA GLY A 92 -13.77 7.32 2.85
C GLY A 92 -13.55 8.84 2.88
N ASP A 93 -12.52 9.31 3.59
CA ASP A 93 -12.09 10.70 3.59
C ASP A 93 -11.05 10.91 2.47
N PHE A 94 -11.50 11.49 1.38
CA PHE A 94 -10.68 11.85 0.23
C PHE A 94 -10.37 13.35 0.16
N SER A 95 -10.43 14.07 1.28
CA SER A 95 -9.97 15.46 1.35
C SER A 95 -8.51 15.57 0.92
N ALA A 96 -8.24 16.39 -0.10
CA ALA A 96 -6.96 16.40 -0.78
C ALA A 96 -5.82 16.94 0.09
N SER A 97 -4.79 16.12 0.30
CA SER A 97 -3.44 16.53 0.68
C SER A 97 -2.49 16.48 -0.53
N PHE A 98 -2.80 15.61 -1.47
CA PHE A 98 -2.16 15.52 -2.79
C PHE A 98 -3.24 15.19 -3.82
N GLU A 99 -3.64 16.23 -4.57
CA GLU A 99 -4.74 16.13 -5.55
C GLU A 99 -4.45 15.06 -6.62
N LEU A 100 -5.44 14.22 -6.91
CA LEU A 100 -5.30 13.07 -7.80
C LEU A 100 -4.86 13.48 -9.22
N THR A 101 -5.41 14.57 -9.76
CA THR A 101 -5.01 15.08 -11.07
C THR A 101 -3.54 15.51 -11.11
N MET A 102 -3.03 16.11 -10.02
CA MET A 102 -1.61 16.48 -9.91
C MET A 102 -0.73 15.23 -9.75
N ALA A 103 -1.15 14.28 -8.93
CA ALA A 103 -0.47 12.99 -8.80
C ALA A 103 -0.41 12.23 -10.14
N ARG A 104 -1.49 12.30 -10.94
CA ARG A 104 -1.52 11.68 -12.27
C ARG A 104 -0.56 12.35 -13.27
N LYS A 105 -0.37 13.68 -13.15
CA LYS A 105 0.68 14.40 -13.91
C LYS A 105 2.07 13.89 -13.53
N ASP A 106 2.35 13.74 -12.24
CA ASP A 106 3.64 13.23 -11.77
C ASP A 106 3.85 11.76 -12.21
N MET A 107 2.80 10.95 -12.20
CA MET A 107 2.82 9.59 -12.73
C MET A 107 3.24 9.56 -14.22
N ARG A 108 2.79 10.52 -15.04
CA ARG A 108 3.24 10.60 -16.43
C ARG A 108 4.74 10.84 -16.52
N LEU A 109 5.28 11.74 -15.70
CA LEU A 109 6.72 12.00 -15.65
C LEU A 109 7.51 10.75 -15.24
N MET A 110 6.97 9.93 -14.33
CA MET A 110 7.59 8.66 -13.93
C MET A 110 7.60 7.65 -15.08
N LEU A 111 6.49 7.53 -15.82
CA LEU A 111 6.40 6.65 -16.98
C LEU A 111 7.36 7.10 -18.10
N ASP A 112 7.43 8.41 -18.36
CA ASP A 112 8.37 8.98 -19.32
C ASP A 112 9.83 8.74 -18.90
N ALA A 113 10.13 8.86 -17.61
CA ALA A 113 11.46 8.60 -17.03
C ALA A 113 11.90 7.13 -17.15
N ALA A 114 10.96 6.20 -17.20
CA ALA A 114 11.26 4.79 -17.39
C ALA A 114 11.63 4.45 -18.85
N GLY A 115 11.18 5.26 -19.84
CA GLY A 115 11.39 4.97 -21.25
C GLY A 115 10.85 3.59 -21.63
N ASP A 116 11.67 2.78 -22.27
CA ASP A 116 11.31 1.41 -22.69
C ASP A 116 11.58 0.33 -21.62
N GLN A 117 11.97 0.73 -20.40
CA GLN A 117 12.19 -0.24 -19.34
C GLN A 117 10.86 -0.83 -18.85
N PRO A 118 10.79 -2.16 -18.58
CA PRO A 118 9.57 -2.78 -18.10
C PRO A 118 9.25 -2.31 -16.69
N LEU A 119 7.98 -1.88 -16.49
CA LEU A 119 7.43 -1.46 -15.21
C LEU A 119 6.45 -2.50 -14.66
N VAL A 120 6.45 -2.69 -13.35
CA VAL A 120 5.66 -3.70 -12.63
C VAL A 120 4.35 -3.10 -12.10
N ALA A 121 4.40 -1.95 -11.42
CA ALA A 121 3.29 -1.38 -10.66
C ALA A 121 2.72 -0.10 -11.28
N LEU A 122 3.56 0.85 -11.66
CA LEU A 122 3.13 2.19 -12.08
C LEU A 122 2.12 2.20 -13.23
N PRO A 123 2.19 1.36 -14.28
CA PRO A 123 1.20 1.37 -15.35
C PRO A 123 -0.21 0.97 -14.88
N ALA A 124 -0.31 0.04 -13.93
CA ALA A 124 -1.59 -0.39 -13.36
C ALA A 124 -2.18 0.71 -12.47
N ILE A 125 -1.34 1.35 -11.66
CA ILE A 125 -1.72 2.48 -10.81
C ILE A 125 -2.20 3.65 -11.70
N ALA A 126 -1.48 3.97 -12.78
CA ALA A 126 -1.86 5.04 -13.72
C ALA A 126 -3.26 4.81 -14.31
N ARG A 127 -3.57 3.59 -14.76
CA ARG A 127 -4.92 3.25 -15.25
C ARG A 127 -5.99 3.46 -14.17
N ARG A 128 -5.70 3.05 -12.93
CA ARG A 128 -6.63 3.24 -11.82
C ARG A 128 -6.84 4.72 -11.47
N MET A 129 -5.80 5.56 -11.62
CA MET A 129 -5.93 7.01 -11.49
C MET A 129 -6.83 7.58 -12.58
N ASP A 130 -6.66 7.17 -13.83
CA ASP A 130 -7.50 7.63 -14.95
C ASP A 130 -8.97 7.25 -14.75
N GLU A 131 -9.26 6.04 -14.28
CA GLU A 131 -10.61 5.59 -13.93
C GLU A 131 -11.22 6.45 -12.82
N ALA A 132 -10.48 6.71 -11.74
CA ALA A 132 -10.97 7.52 -10.63
C ALA A 132 -11.21 8.98 -11.06
N ILE A 133 -10.35 9.56 -11.89
CA ILE A 133 -10.55 10.91 -12.45
C ILE A 133 -11.80 10.96 -13.33
N ALA A 134 -12.01 9.96 -14.19
CA ALA A 134 -13.21 9.86 -15.04
C ALA A 134 -14.50 9.75 -14.22
N ASN A 135 -14.42 9.16 -13.02
CA ASN A 135 -15.53 9.04 -12.06
C ASN A 135 -15.71 10.29 -11.16
N GLY A 136 -15.02 11.40 -11.45
CA GLY A 136 -15.21 12.67 -10.77
C GLY A 136 -14.27 12.94 -9.59
N HIS A 137 -13.34 12.05 -9.29
CA HIS A 137 -12.40 12.17 -8.17
C HIS A 137 -11.15 13.00 -8.48
N GLY A 138 -11.10 13.73 -9.59
CA GLY A 138 -9.90 14.45 -10.04
C GLY A 138 -9.35 15.47 -9.03
N LYS A 139 -10.22 16.10 -8.24
CA LYS A 139 -9.85 17.07 -7.18
C LYS A 139 -9.69 16.45 -5.80
N ASP A 140 -10.01 15.18 -5.65
CA ASP A 140 -9.86 14.45 -4.40
C ASP A 140 -8.38 14.06 -4.17
N ASP A 141 -8.08 13.55 -2.97
CA ASP A 141 -6.76 13.02 -2.65
C ASP A 141 -6.40 11.82 -3.52
N LEU A 142 -5.10 11.62 -3.78
CA LEU A 142 -4.57 10.42 -4.43
C LEU A 142 -5.18 9.12 -3.87
N GLY A 143 -5.54 9.08 -2.59
CA GLY A 143 -6.22 7.94 -1.97
C GLY A 143 -7.54 7.55 -2.63
N ALA A 144 -8.17 8.43 -3.42
CA ALA A 144 -9.42 8.16 -4.13
C ALA A 144 -9.31 7.05 -5.19
N ILE A 145 -8.10 6.62 -5.58
CA ILE A 145 -7.91 5.40 -6.38
C ILE A 145 -8.50 4.16 -5.71
N ALA A 146 -8.68 4.19 -4.38
CA ALA A 146 -9.28 3.12 -3.60
C ALA A 146 -10.79 3.26 -3.40
N ALA A 147 -11.43 4.33 -3.87
CA ALA A 147 -12.85 4.62 -3.61
C ALA A 147 -13.77 3.45 -4.00
N ALA A 148 -13.56 2.85 -5.16
CA ALA A 148 -14.35 1.71 -5.62
C ALA A 148 -14.04 0.38 -4.88
N SER A 149 -13.05 0.35 -3.98
CA SER A 149 -12.72 -0.81 -3.15
C SER A 149 -13.36 -0.71 -1.75
N LEU A 150 -13.98 0.41 -1.43
CA LEU A 150 -14.70 0.58 -0.18
C LEU A 150 -16.15 0.06 -0.32
N PRO A 151 -16.73 -0.45 0.77
CA PRO A 151 -18.15 -0.81 0.77
C PRO A 151 -19.01 0.44 0.51
N GLU A 152 -20.11 0.25 -0.19
CA GLU A 152 -21.10 1.32 -0.37
C GLU A 152 -21.57 1.82 1.02
N LYS A 153 -21.59 3.14 1.19
CA LYS A 153 -22.14 3.74 2.43
C LYS A 153 -23.62 3.38 2.48
N ARG A 154 -24.00 2.57 3.47
CA ARG A 154 -25.39 2.26 3.79
C ARG A 154 -26.10 3.49 4.34
#